data_6e506eafb38f71405e1e122eb686b0bc
#
_entry.id   6e506eafb38f71405e1e122eb686b0bc
#
_cell.length_a   1.000
_cell.length_b   1.000
_cell.length_c   1.000
_cell.angle_alpha   90.00
_cell.angle_beta   90.00
_cell.angle_gamma   90.00
#
_symmetry.space_group_name_H-M   'P 1'
#
loop_
_entity.id
_entity.type
_entity.pdbx_description
1 polymer ?
#
loop_
_entity_poly.entity_id
_entity_poly.type
_entity_poly.pdbx_seq_one_letter_code
_entity_poly.pdbx_strand_id
1 'polypeptide(L)'
;MHQILSKRCGAKRTTLPIVRDGEKVVQGSDAIIDWADAQSKHPSRQLTKEGSREIEERADSIIGWHVRRLAYADILPRFPQYAKPGLFHNASRTHRFLGDMMWPVTRRLIMQAYGVTDTAAAESRSILEVELDWLDEKLGDGRPYLAGDSFSRADVAVASLLAPFARPPEMPVYYEMSLTDDLKADCIRWQSRPIMRWVRNQYKSNRLVG
;
A
#
# COMPACT_ATOMS: atom_id res chain seq x y z
N MET A 1 2.60 18.91 5.21
CA MET A 1 3.96 19.04 4.62
C MET A 1 4.02 18.55 3.17
N HIS A 2 3.57 17.33 2.84
CA HIS A 2 3.51 16.84 1.45
C HIS A 2 2.70 17.75 0.51
N GLN A 3 1.65 18.44 1.00
CA GLN A 3 0.90 19.44 0.22
C GLN A 3 1.75 20.63 -0.25
N ILE A 4 2.69 21.08 0.59
CA ILE A 4 3.60 22.16 0.25
C ILE A 4 4.66 21.67 -0.74
N LEU A 5 5.17 20.45 -0.54
CA LEU A 5 6.13 19.83 -1.44
C LEU A 5 5.52 19.55 -2.82
N SER A 6 4.29 19.00 -2.88
CA SER A 6 3.61 18.75 -4.15
C SER A 6 3.37 20.03 -4.94
N LYS A 7 2.94 21.11 -4.28
CA LYS A 7 2.79 22.44 -4.93
C LYS A 7 4.12 22.98 -5.44
N ARG A 8 5.21 22.86 -4.65
CA ARG A 8 6.56 23.28 -5.08
C ARG A 8 7.09 22.47 -6.26
N CYS A 9 6.68 21.21 -6.40
CA CYS A 9 7.01 20.37 -7.56
C CYS A 9 6.12 20.64 -8.78
N GLY A 10 5.16 21.57 -8.70
CA GLY A 10 4.23 21.85 -9.80
C GLY A 10 3.11 20.82 -9.96
N ALA A 11 2.88 19.97 -8.95
CA ALA A 11 1.84 18.95 -9.00
C ALA A 11 0.43 19.56 -8.86
N LYS A 12 -0.52 19.05 -9.65
CA LYS A 12 -1.92 19.51 -9.64
C LYS A 12 -2.69 19.07 -8.39
N ARG A 13 -2.32 17.93 -7.81
CA ARG A 13 -2.96 17.35 -6.62
C ARG A 13 -1.97 17.32 -5.45
N THR A 14 -2.46 17.10 -4.25
CA THR A 14 -1.63 17.00 -3.03
C THR A 14 -1.23 15.56 -2.69
N THR A 15 -1.55 14.60 -3.59
CA THR A 15 -1.26 13.18 -3.42
C THR A 15 0.16 12.80 -3.86
N LEU A 16 0.71 11.78 -3.26
CA LEU A 16 1.99 11.14 -3.64
C LEU A 16 1.67 9.76 -4.23
N PRO A 17 2.59 9.17 -5.01
CA PRO A 17 3.92 9.64 -5.38
C PRO A 17 3.95 10.67 -6.48
N ILE A 18 5.08 11.38 -6.62
CA ILE A 18 5.33 12.37 -7.69
C ILE A 18 6.73 12.12 -8.26
N VAL A 19 6.83 12.06 -9.58
CA VAL A 19 8.10 12.06 -10.32
C VAL A 19 8.20 13.36 -11.10
N ARG A 20 9.38 13.96 -11.08
CA ARG A 20 9.70 15.13 -11.89
C ARG A 20 10.86 14.80 -12.83
N ASP A 21 10.63 15.01 -14.12
CA ASP A 21 11.61 14.86 -15.19
C ASP A 21 11.70 16.16 -15.97
N GLY A 22 12.72 16.95 -15.66
CA GLY A 22 12.83 18.33 -16.15
C GLY A 22 11.63 19.18 -15.72
N GLU A 23 10.86 19.67 -16.69
CA GLU A 23 9.62 20.43 -16.46
C GLU A 23 8.37 19.53 -16.34
N LYS A 24 8.48 18.26 -16.76
CA LYS A 24 7.36 17.33 -16.70
C LYS A 24 7.15 16.80 -15.28
N VAL A 25 5.93 16.92 -14.80
CA VAL A 25 5.50 16.39 -13.50
C VAL A 25 4.50 15.27 -13.73
N VAL A 26 4.83 14.06 -13.25
CA VAL A 26 3.97 12.87 -13.32
C VAL A 26 3.53 12.53 -11.89
N GLN A 27 2.23 12.37 -11.68
CA GLN A 27 1.64 12.21 -10.36
C GLN A 27 0.67 11.03 -10.31
N GLY A 28 0.84 10.18 -9.33
CA GLY A 28 0.13 8.92 -9.14
C GLY A 28 0.97 7.72 -9.55
N SER A 29 0.82 6.59 -8.84
CA SER A 29 1.57 5.36 -9.12
C SER A 29 1.30 4.83 -10.52
N ASP A 30 0.04 4.82 -10.93
CA ASP A 30 -0.45 4.43 -12.24
C ASP A 30 0.19 5.24 -13.38
N ALA A 31 0.12 6.56 -13.28
CA ALA A 31 0.71 7.47 -14.26
C ALA A 31 2.24 7.40 -14.30
N ILE A 32 2.88 7.15 -13.17
CA ILE A 32 4.34 6.97 -13.09
C ILE A 32 4.76 5.67 -13.79
N ILE A 33 4.00 4.59 -13.64
CA ILE A 33 4.25 3.34 -14.35
C ILE A 33 4.06 3.55 -15.86
N ASP A 34 2.97 4.21 -16.28
CA ASP A 34 2.72 4.52 -17.70
C ASP A 34 3.86 5.36 -18.29
N TRP A 35 4.34 6.36 -17.54
CA TRP A 35 5.48 7.17 -17.94
C TRP A 35 6.76 6.33 -18.05
N ALA A 36 7.04 5.47 -17.09
CA ALA A 36 8.22 4.61 -17.08
C ALA A 36 8.19 3.59 -18.23
N ASP A 37 7.03 2.97 -18.48
CA ASP A 37 6.82 2.04 -19.59
C ASP A 37 7.04 2.71 -20.94
N ALA A 38 6.56 3.96 -21.11
CA ALA A 38 6.78 4.75 -22.32
C ALA A 38 8.25 5.11 -22.55
N GLN A 39 9.07 5.22 -21.50
CA GLN A 39 10.52 5.46 -21.61
C GLN A 39 11.31 4.16 -21.83
N SER A 40 10.72 3.01 -21.59
CA SER A 40 11.40 1.73 -21.70
C SER A 40 11.66 1.36 -23.17
N LYS A 41 12.93 1.17 -23.51
CA LYS A 41 13.34 0.66 -24.85
C LYS A 41 13.14 -0.86 -24.99
N HIS A 42 12.82 -1.55 -23.90
CA HIS A 42 12.69 -3.00 -23.85
C HIS A 42 11.27 -3.40 -23.42
N PRO A 43 10.44 -3.95 -24.33
CA PRO A 43 9.07 -4.38 -24.00
C PRO A 43 9.01 -5.37 -22.83
N SER A 44 10.04 -6.22 -22.67
CA SER A 44 10.12 -7.18 -21.56
C SER A 44 10.20 -6.52 -20.17
N ARG A 45 10.67 -5.27 -20.10
CA ARG A 45 10.80 -4.50 -18.84
C ARG A 45 9.58 -3.64 -18.52
N GLN A 46 8.64 -3.53 -19.46
CA GLN A 46 7.40 -2.79 -19.19
C GLN A 46 6.55 -3.53 -18.16
N LEU A 47 5.99 -2.79 -17.22
CA LEU A 47 5.15 -3.33 -16.15
C LEU A 47 3.69 -3.51 -16.57
N THR A 48 3.24 -2.82 -17.62
CA THR A 48 1.89 -3.00 -18.13
C THR A 48 1.81 -4.24 -19.00
N LYS A 49 1.09 -5.25 -18.51
CA LYS A 49 0.80 -6.51 -19.19
C LYS A 49 -0.71 -6.62 -19.40
N GLU A 50 -1.14 -7.56 -20.24
CA GLU A 50 -2.55 -7.84 -20.46
C GLU A 50 -3.26 -8.15 -19.12
N GLY A 51 -4.41 -7.53 -18.85
CA GLY A 51 -5.18 -7.68 -17.61
C GLY A 51 -4.56 -7.06 -16.35
N SER A 52 -3.30 -6.60 -16.39
CA SER A 52 -2.61 -6.08 -15.20
C SER A 52 -3.20 -4.76 -14.69
N ARG A 53 -3.73 -3.92 -15.57
CA ARG A 53 -4.33 -2.62 -15.22
C ARG A 53 -5.63 -2.81 -14.43
N GLU A 54 -6.47 -3.74 -14.84
CA GLU A 54 -7.74 -4.03 -14.15
C GLU A 54 -7.49 -4.52 -12.71
N ILE A 55 -6.48 -5.36 -12.53
CA ILE A 55 -6.09 -5.86 -11.20
C ILE A 55 -5.55 -4.72 -10.33
N GLU A 56 -4.69 -3.85 -10.88
CA GLU A 56 -4.18 -2.66 -10.20
C GLU A 56 -5.32 -1.72 -9.77
N GLU A 57 -6.22 -1.37 -10.69
CA GLU A 57 -7.37 -0.48 -10.41
C GLU A 57 -8.27 -1.05 -9.31
N ARG A 58 -8.55 -2.35 -9.34
CA ARG A 58 -9.29 -3.03 -8.28
C ARG A 58 -8.54 -3.03 -6.95
N ALA A 59 -7.24 -3.30 -6.99
CA ALA A 59 -6.40 -3.27 -5.80
C ALA A 59 -6.37 -1.87 -5.17
N ASP A 60 -6.17 -0.83 -5.95
CA ASP A 60 -6.11 0.55 -5.45
C ASP A 60 -7.45 1.05 -4.92
N SER A 61 -8.55 0.76 -5.63
CA SER A 61 -9.88 1.27 -5.28
C SER A 61 -10.53 0.51 -4.13
N ILE A 62 -10.30 -0.80 -4.01
CA ILE A 62 -10.94 -1.63 -2.99
C ILE A 62 -9.94 -2.05 -1.92
N ILE A 63 -8.92 -2.85 -2.29
CA ILE A 63 -7.98 -3.43 -1.31
C ILE A 63 -7.27 -2.33 -0.54
N GLY A 64 -6.69 -1.36 -1.25
CA GLY A 64 -5.94 -0.28 -0.63
C GLY A 64 -6.79 0.63 0.27
N TRP A 65 -8.04 0.83 -0.06
CA TRP A 65 -8.98 1.55 0.79
C TRP A 65 -9.27 0.78 2.08
N HIS A 66 -9.69 -0.49 1.96
CA HIS A 66 -10.13 -1.29 3.09
C HIS A 66 -8.98 -1.75 4.00
N VAL A 67 -7.78 -2.00 3.47
CA VAL A 67 -6.57 -2.23 4.27
C VAL A 67 -6.27 -1.05 5.18
N ARG A 68 -6.28 0.17 4.63
CA ARG A 68 -6.04 1.39 5.43
C ARG A 68 -7.16 1.65 6.41
N ARG A 69 -8.42 1.51 5.98
CA ARG A 69 -9.59 1.72 6.84
C ARG A 69 -9.60 0.77 8.03
N LEU A 70 -9.36 -0.53 7.79
CA LEU A 70 -9.26 -1.55 8.84
C LEU A 70 -8.15 -1.22 9.84
N ALA A 71 -6.93 -0.97 9.35
CA ALA A 71 -5.79 -0.65 10.19
C ALA A 71 -6.02 0.64 11.01
N TYR A 72 -6.56 1.68 10.39
CA TYR A 72 -6.82 2.95 11.07
C TYR A 72 -7.97 2.86 12.07
N ALA A 73 -9.02 2.10 11.76
CA ALA A 73 -10.16 1.91 12.66
C ALA A 73 -9.74 1.18 13.94
N ASP A 74 -8.79 0.27 13.84
CA ASP A 74 -8.30 -0.47 14.98
C ASP A 74 -7.24 0.30 15.79
N ILE A 75 -6.27 0.94 15.11
CA ILE A 75 -5.12 1.58 15.76
C ILE A 75 -5.45 2.98 16.28
N LEU A 76 -6.07 3.83 15.46
CA LEU A 76 -6.13 5.27 15.77
C LEU A 76 -6.98 5.63 16.98
N PRO A 77 -8.12 4.99 17.27
CA PRO A 77 -8.90 5.32 18.46
C PRO A 77 -8.20 5.00 19.77
N ARG A 78 -7.51 3.86 19.84
CA ARG A 78 -6.99 3.29 21.10
C ARG A 78 -5.47 3.42 21.25
N PHE A 79 -4.71 3.21 20.16
CA PHE A 79 -3.25 3.13 20.17
C PHE A 79 -2.60 3.99 19.07
N PRO A 80 -2.91 5.31 19.01
CA PRO A 80 -2.48 6.17 17.91
C PRO A 80 -0.96 6.24 17.74
N GLN A 81 -0.18 5.90 18.76
CA GLN A 81 1.28 5.82 18.68
C GLN A 81 1.77 4.69 17.75
N TYR A 82 0.99 3.63 17.54
CA TYR A 82 1.35 2.51 16.66
C TYR A 82 1.34 2.89 15.17
N ALA A 83 0.56 3.91 14.78
CA ALA A 83 0.55 4.41 13.41
C ALA A 83 1.78 5.27 13.06
N LYS A 84 2.42 5.90 14.06
CA LYS A 84 3.53 6.84 13.83
C LYS A 84 4.74 6.24 13.11
N PRO A 85 5.23 5.04 13.46
CA PRO A 85 6.36 4.44 12.74
C PRO A 85 6.09 4.28 11.24
N GLY A 86 4.89 3.84 10.85
CA GLY A 86 4.51 3.72 9.44
C GLY A 86 4.39 5.07 8.72
N LEU A 87 3.87 6.09 9.41
CA LEU A 87 3.66 7.42 8.83
C LEU A 87 4.92 8.29 8.78
N PHE A 88 5.84 8.10 9.72
CA PHE A 88 7.05 8.91 9.87
C PHE A 88 8.35 8.11 9.64
N HIS A 89 8.25 6.96 8.99
CA HIS A 89 9.41 6.17 8.61
C HIS A 89 10.39 7.01 7.77
N ASN A 90 11.67 7.00 8.15
CA ASN A 90 12.73 7.79 7.50
C ASN A 90 12.53 9.32 7.53
N ALA A 91 11.59 9.85 8.34
CA ALA A 91 11.47 11.29 8.50
C ALA A 91 12.67 11.88 9.27
N SER A 92 13.18 13.04 8.83
CA SER A 92 14.21 13.79 9.56
C SER A 92 13.73 14.19 10.97
N ARG A 93 14.65 14.50 11.86
CA ARG A 93 14.33 14.95 13.23
C ARG A 93 13.33 16.13 13.25
N THR A 94 13.55 17.12 12.38
CA THR A 94 12.67 18.29 12.28
C THR A 94 11.27 17.90 11.79
N HIS A 95 11.18 17.03 10.78
CA HIS A 95 9.91 16.56 10.25
C HIS A 95 9.16 15.70 11.28
N ARG A 96 9.88 14.90 12.06
CA ARG A 96 9.28 14.10 13.13
C ARG A 96 8.72 14.98 14.24
N PHE A 97 9.47 16.00 14.69
CA PHE A 97 8.99 16.97 15.67
C PHE A 97 7.72 17.71 15.21
N LEU A 98 7.73 18.23 13.98
CA LEU A 98 6.54 18.88 13.40
C LEU A 98 5.37 17.90 13.25
N GLY A 99 5.65 16.66 12.87
CA GLY A 99 4.66 15.60 12.78
C GLY A 99 4.03 15.29 14.14
N ASP A 100 4.83 15.22 15.19
CA ASP A 100 4.35 14.99 16.57
C ASP A 100 3.47 16.13 17.06
N MET A 101 3.85 17.38 16.80
CA MET A 101 3.07 18.56 17.14
C MET A 101 1.71 18.58 16.40
N MET A 102 1.70 18.21 15.13
CA MET A 102 0.47 18.18 14.30
C MET A 102 -0.32 16.89 14.44
N TRP A 103 0.18 15.90 15.20
CA TRP A 103 -0.41 14.58 15.28
C TRP A 103 -1.89 14.55 15.68
N PRO A 104 -2.35 15.31 16.71
CA PRO A 104 -3.76 15.27 17.07
C PRO A 104 -4.69 15.69 15.92
N VAL A 105 -4.29 16.72 15.17
CA VAL A 105 -5.06 17.20 14.00
C VAL A 105 -5.00 16.18 12.86
N THR A 106 -3.80 15.68 12.55
CA THR A 106 -3.60 14.68 11.49
C THR A 106 -4.39 13.41 11.77
N ARG A 107 -4.35 12.90 13.01
CA ARG A 107 -5.15 11.76 13.45
C ARG A 107 -6.64 11.97 13.20
N ARG A 108 -7.17 13.11 13.65
CA ARG A 108 -8.60 13.44 13.48
C ARG A 108 -9.00 13.48 12.00
N LEU A 109 -8.18 14.10 11.16
CA LEU A 109 -8.41 14.16 9.71
C LEU A 109 -8.39 12.76 9.06
N ILE A 110 -7.45 11.90 9.44
CA ILE A 110 -7.41 10.52 8.95
C ILE A 110 -8.66 9.75 9.38
N MET A 111 -9.04 9.83 10.66
CA MET A 111 -10.24 9.16 11.17
C MET A 111 -11.51 9.63 10.44
N GLN A 112 -11.61 10.90 10.15
CA GLN A 112 -12.72 11.49 9.39
C GLN A 112 -12.73 11.03 7.93
N ALA A 113 -11.57 11.07 7.26
CA ALA A 113 -11.43 10.71 5.85
C ALA A 113 -11.78 9.24 5.58
N TYR A 114 -11.45 8.34 6.51
CA TYR A 114 -11.72 6.90 6.38
C TYR A 114 -13.01 6.45 7.09
N GLY A 115 -13.76 7.36 7.71
CA GLY A 115 -15.00 7.02 8.43
C GLY A 115 -14.75 5.97 9.51
N VAL A 116 -13.74 6.21 10.36
CA VAL A 116 -13.25 5.23 11.36
C VAL A 116 -14.30 4.98 12.44
N THR A 117 -14.85 3.76 12.45
CA THR A 117 -15.76 3.20 13.46
C THR A 117 -15.54 1.71 13.61
N ASP A 118 -16.02 1.10 14.70
CA ASP A 118 -15.94 -0.38 14.87
C ASP A 118 -16.74 -1.11 13.76
N THR A 119 -17.90 -0.56 13.36
CA THR A 119 -18.69 -1.09 12.24
C THR A 119 -17.91 -1.01 10.92
N ALA A 120 -17.20 0.09 10.69
CA ALA A 120 -16.36 0.27 9.50
C ALA A 120 -15.19 -0.72 9.44
N ALA A 121 -14.63 -1.09 10.60
CA ALA A 121 -13.60 -2.11 10.68
C ALA A 121 -14.14 -3.49 10.29
N ALA A 122 -15.31 -3.88 10.83
CA ALA A 122 -15.96 -5.14 10.52
C ALA A 122 -16.35 -5.26 9.04
N GLU A 123 -16.91 -4.18 8.46
CA GLU A 123 -17.22 -4.10 7.04
C GLU A 123 -15.96 -4.25 6.17
N SER A 124 -14.89 -3.52 6.51
CA SER A 124 -13.64 -3.59 5.76
C SER A 124 -13.01 -4.99 5.83
N ARG A 125 -13.11 -5.67 6.98
CA ARG A 125 -12.64 -7.06 7.13
C ARG A 125 -13.42 -8.00 6.21
N SER A 126 -14.74 -7.89 6.16
CA SER A 126 -15.58 -8.72 5.29
C SER A 126 -15.28 -8.50 3.82
N ILE A 127 -15.08 -7.26 3.40
CA ILE A 127 -14.71 -6.93 2.01
C ILE A 127 -13.33 -7.48 1.69
N LEU A 128 -12.35 -7.32 2.59
CA LEU A 128 -11.02 -7.88 2.39
C LEU A 128 -11.02 -9.40 2.28
N GLU A 129 -11.87 -10.13 3.03
CA GLU A 129 -11.99 -11.59 2.86
C GLU A 129 -12.39 -11.94 1.41
N VAL A 130 -13.38 -11.24 0.83
CA VAL A 130 -13.81 -11.46 -0.55
C VAL A 130 -12.67 -11.15 -1.55
N GLU A 131 -11.94 -10.06 -1.33
CA GLU A 131 -10.81 -9.70 -2.19
C GLU A 131 -9.64 -10.68 -2.08
N LEU A 132 -9.38 -11.20 -0.88
CA LEU A 132 -8.36 -12.23 -0.69
C LEU A 132 -8.76 -13.55 -1.33
N ASP A 133 -10.05 -13.96 -1.29
CA ASP A 133 -10.56 -15.14 -1.98
C ASP A 133 -10.36 -15.00 -3.50
N TRP A 134 -10.73 -13.85 -4.07
CA TRP A 134 -10.53 -13.56 -5.49
C TRP A 134 -9.05 -13.62 -5.91
N LEU A 135 -8.13 -13.10 -5.08
CA LEU A 135 -6.69 -13.18 -5.36
C LEU A 135 -6.15 -14.61 -5.21
N ASP A 136 -6.64 -15.37 -4.24
CA ASP A 136 -6.28 -16.78 -4.08
C ASP A 136 -6.73 -17.62 -5.28
N GLU A 137 -7.94 -17.37 -5.82
CA GLU A 137 -8.40 -18.00 -7.06
C GLU A 137 -7.51 -17.69 -8.26
N LYS A 138 -7.08 -16.41 -8.41
CA LYS A 138 -6.17 -16.02 -9.49
C LYS A 138 -4.82 -16.74 -9.45
N LEU A 139 -4.35 -17.10 -8.27
CA LEU A 139 -3.10 -17.85 -8.07
C LEU A 139 -3.32 -19.37 -8.09
N GLY A 140 -4.58 -19.83 -8.19
CA GLY A 140 -4.96 -21.24 -8.09
C GLY A 140 -4.44 -22.13 -9.21
N ASP A 141 -4.09 -21.57 -10.36
CA ASP A 141 -3.47 -22.29 -11.48
C ASP A 141 -1.92 -22.41 -11.36
N GLY A 142 -1.34 -21.88 -10.30
CA GLY A 142 0.10 -21.93 -10.02
C GLY A 142 0.93 -20.88 -10.77
N ARG A 143 0.29 -19.88 -11.38
CA ARG A 143 1.02 -18.78 -12.06
C ARG A 143 1.93 -18.03 -11.09
N PRO A 144 3.10 -17.55 -11.56
CA PRO A 144 4.05 -16.84 -10.71
C PRO A 144 3.60 -15.40 -10.38
N TYR A 145 2.81 -14.77 -11.27
CA TYR A 145 2.35 -13.38 -11.15
C TYR A 145 0.87 -13.24 -11.43
N LEU A 146 0.22 -12.21 -10.90
CA LEU A 146 -1.23 -12.02 -10.95
C LEU A 146 -1.79 -11.84 -12.37
N ALA A 147 -0.99 -11.29 -13.28
CA ALA A 147 -1.37 -11.09 -14.68
C ALA A 147 -0.72 -12.11 -15.65
N GLY A 148 -0.21 -13.25 -15.15
CA GLY A 148 0.38 -14.30 -15.96
C GLY A 148 1.84 -14.62 -15.61
N ASP A 149 2.71 -14.73 -16.62
CA ASP A 149 4.08 -15.25 -16.47
C ASP A 149 5.16 -14.17 -16.25
N SER A 150 4.75 -12.91 -16.22
CA SER A 150 5.69 -11.78 -16.10
C SER A 150 5.26 -10.82 -15.00
N PHE A 151 6.25 -10.34 -14.21
CA PHE A 151 6.04 -9.32 -13.20
C PHE A 151 5.44 -8.05 -13.81
N SER A 152 4.42 -7.51 -13.17
CA SER A 152 3.58 -6.44 -13.70
C SER A 152 3.20 -5.39 -12.66
N ARG A 153 2.52 -4.34 -13.11
CA ARG A 153 1.92 -3.31 -12.25
C ARG A 153 0.92 -3.87 -11.24
N ALA A 154 0.20 -4.93 -11.61
CA ALA A 154 -0.71 -5.65 -10.71
C ALA A 154 0.02 -6.20 -9.48
N ASP A 155 1.20 -6.79 -9.71
CA ASP A 155 2.00 -7.39 -8.64
C ASP A 155 2.57 -6.34 -7.70
N VAL A 156 3.02 -5.20 -8.26
CA VAL A 156 3.46 -4.03 -7.47
C VAL A 156 2.34 -3.52 -6.58
N ALA A 157 1.15 -3.29 -7.15
CA ALA A 157 0.00 -2.75 -6.43
C ALA A 157 -0.45 -3.69 -5.31
N VAL A 158 -0.79 -4.93 -5.66
CA VAL A 158 -1.32 -5.91 -4.69
C VAL A 158 -0.30 -6.22 -3.59
N ALA A 159 0.97 -6.48 -3.94
CA ALA A 159 1.99 -6.78 -2.94
C ALA A 159 2.20 -5.61 -1.97
N SER A 160 2.26 -4.37 -2.47
CA SER A 160 2.45 -3.18 -1.63
C SER A 160 1.26 -2.90 -0.72
N LEU A 161 0.03 -3.08 -1.21
CA LEU A 161 -1.18 -2.81 -0.45
C LEU A 161 -1.46 -3.87 0.62
N LEU A 162 -1.09 -5.14 0.39
CA LEU A 162 -1.24 -6.22 1.36
C LEU A 162 -0.04 -6.37 2.31
N ALA A 163 1.08 -5.67 2.07
CA ALA A 163 2.26 -5.75 2.91
C ALA A 163 2.02 -5.50 4.42
N PRO A 164 1.10 -4.60 4.85
CA PRO A 164 0.81 -4.41 6.27
C PRO A 164 0.32 -5.67 6.99
N PHE A 165 -0.41 -6.54 6.30
CA PHE A 165 -0.92 -7.81 6.83
C PHE A 165 -0.01 -9.01 6.53
N ALA A 166 0.64 -9.03 5.36
CA ALA A 166 1.60 -10.07 4.99
C ALA A 166 2.91 -9.96 5.79
N ARG A 167 3.28 -8.76 6.25
CA ARG A 167 4.45 -8.43 7.09
C ARG A 167 5.75 -9.04 6.58
N PRO A 168 6.17 -8.75 5.32
CA PRO A 168 7.41 -9.29 4.79
C PRO A 168 8.62 -8.73 5.56
N PRO A 169 9.62 -9.57 5.91
CA PRO A 169 10.84 -9.11 6.60
C PRO A 169 11.61 -8.04 5.84
N GLU A 170 11.53 -8.06 4.52
CA GLU A 170 12.15 -7.09 3.61
C GLU A 170 11.51 -5.69 3.70
N MET A 171 10.41 -5.55 4.48
CA MET A 171 9.75 -4.27 4.76
C MET A 171 9.68 -4.01 6.27
N PRO A 172 10.80 -3.60 6.91
CA PRO A 172 10.92 -3.47 8.36
C PRO A 172 9.82 -2.64 9.00
N VAL A 173 9.36 -1.57 8.32
CA VAL A 173 8.31 -0.69 8.84
C VAL A 173 7.01 -1.44 9.15
N TYR A 174 6.65 -2.45 8.38
CA TYR A 174 5.47 -3.29 8.65
C TYR A 174 5.83 -4.51 9.49
N TYR A 175 7.00 -5.08 9.28
CA TYR A 175 7.45 -6.26 10.01
C TYR A 175 7.59 -5.97 11.51
N GLU A 176 8.17 -4.82 11.87
CA GLU A 176 8.44 -4.40 13.25
C GLU A 176 7.30 -3.60 13.89
N MET A 177 6.30 -3.18 13.10
CA MET A 177 5.21 -2.34 13.59
C MET A 177 4.41 -3.07 14.68
N SER A 178 4.17 -2.37 15.79
CA SER A 178 3.27 -2.86 16.83
C SER A 178 1.83 -2.91 16.32
N LEU A 179 1.17 -4.02 16.58
CA LEU A 179 -0.24 -4.26 16.23
C LEU A 179 -1.06 -4.42 17.51
N THR A 180 -2.32 -4.08 17.42
CA THR A 180 -3.34 -4.44 18.41
C THR A 180 -3.60 -5.96 18.36
N ASP A 181 -4.31 -6.48 19.33
CA ASP A 181 -4.60 -7.92 19.35
C ASP A 181 -5.56 -8.32 18.23
N ASP A 182 -6.50 -7.44 17.86
CA ASP A 182 -7.42 -7.67 16.74
C ASP A 182 -6.68 -7.74 15.40
N LEU A 183 -5.77 -6.79 15.13
CA LEU A 183 -4.95 -6.83 13.90
C LEU A 183 -3.95 -8.00 13.89
N LYS A 184 -3.42 -8.40 15.04
CA LYS A 184 -2.61 -9.62 15.14
C LYS A 184 -3.43 -10.86 14.77
N ALA A 185 -4.68 -10.95 15.28
CA ALA A 185 -5.57 -12.04 14.94
C ALA A 185 -5.88 -12.08 13.44
N ASP A 186 -6.11 -10.93 12.79
CA ASP A 186 -6.29 -10.84 11.34
C ASP A 186 -5.02 -11.29 10.58
N CYS A 187 -3.84 -10.84 11.00
CA CYS A 187 -2.58 -11.29 10.41
C CYS A 187 -2.40 -12.81 10.54
N ILE A 188 -2.67 -13.39 11.71
CA ILE A 188 -2.56 -14.83 11.95
C ILE A 188 -3.55 -15.59 11.06
N ARG A 189 -4.80 -15.14 10.99
CA ARG A 189 -5.85 -15.76 10.18
C ARG A 189 -5.49 -15.77 8.69
N TRP A 190 -4.92 -14.69 8.18
CA TRP A 190 -4.62 -14.55 6.76
C TRP A 190 -3.24 -15.05 6.33
N GLN A 191 -2.28 -15.21 7.26
CA GLN A 191 -0.89 -15.55 6.93
C GLN A 191 -0.70 -16.85 6.16
N SER A 192 -1.60 -17.83 6.31
CA SER A 192 -1.56 -19.12 5.62
C SER A 192 -2.18 -19.09 4.22
N ARG A 193 -2.86 -18.01 3.83
CA ARG A 193 -3.47 -17.86 2.51
C ARG A 193 -2.42 -17.85 1.40
N PRO A 194 -2.74 -18.43 0.23
CA PRO A 194 -1.85 -18.41 -0.95
C PRO A 194 -1.35 -17.00 -1.28
N ILE A 195 -2.26 -16.01 -1.33
CA ILE A 195 -1.89 -14.62 -1.65
C ILE A 195 -0.91 -14.02 -0.63
N MET A 196 -1.06 -14.28 0.66
CA MET A 196 -0.14 -13.72 1.67
C MET A 196 1.26 -14.36 1.59
N ARG A 197 1.35 -15.67 1.26
CA ARG A 197 2.63 -16.31 0.97
C ARG A 197 3.25 -15.73 -0.30
N TRP A 198 2.42 -15.52 -1.33
CA TRP A 198 2.84 -14.92 -2.58
C TRP A 198 3.38 -13.50 -2.37
N VAL A 199 2.71 -12.64 -1.59
CA VAL A 199 3.20 -11.29 -1.25
C VAL A 199 4.60 -11.37 -0.63
N ARG A 200 4.81 -12.22 0.39
CA ARG A 200 6.14 -12.39 1.00
C ARG A 200 7.20 -12.82 0.00
N ASN A 201 6.85 -13.74 -0.91
CA ASN A 201 7.76 -14.17 -1.97
C ASN A 201 8.09 -13.05 -2.95
N GLN A 202 7.12 -12.19 -3.33
CA GLN A 202 7.38 -11.04 -4.19
C GLN A 202 8.38 -10.07 -3.54
N TYR A 203 8.23 -9.78 -2.25
CA TYR A 203 9.18 -8.94 -1.52
C TYR A 203 10.58 -9.57 -1.48
N LYS A 204 10.67 -10.85 -1.14
CA LYS A 204 11.94 -11.59 -1.11
C LYS A 204 12.68 -11.60 -2.46
N SER A 205 11.94 -11.74 -3.56
CA SER A 205 12.52 -11.91 -4.90
C SER A 205 12.81 -10.59 -5.61
N ASN A 206 11.99 -9.55 -5.37
CA ASN A 206 12.00 -8.35 -6.19
C ASN A 206 12.45 -7.09 -5.42
N ARG A 207 12.52 -7.13 -4.08
CA ARG A 207 12.99 -5.98 -3.33
C ARG A 207 14.50 -6.05 -3.15
N LEU A 208 15.21 -5.06 -3.71
CA LEU A 208 16.62 -4.87 -3.43
C LEU A 208 16.73 -4.40 -1.97
N VAL A 209 17.40 -5.20 -1.15
CA VAL A 209 17.80 -4.81 0.20
C VAL A 209 19.03 -3.92 0.02
N GLY A 210 18.85 -2.59 0.19
CA GLY A 210 19.93 -1.62 0.15
C GLY A 210 20.58 -1.48 1.51
#